data_b3788c96b7c034004aa874c000ef55aa
#
_entry.id   b3788c96b7c034004aa874c000ef55aa
#
_cell.length_a   1.000
_cell.length_b   1.000
_cell.length_c   1.000
_cell.angle_alpha   90.00
_cell.angle_beta   90.00
_cell.angle_gamma   90.00
#
_symmetry.space_group_name_H-M   'P 1'
#
loop_
_entity.id
_entity.type
_entity.pdbx_description
1 polymer ?
#
loop_
_entity_poly.entity_id
_entity_poly.type
_entity_poly.pdbx_seq_one_letter_code
_entity_poly.pdbx_strand_id
1 'polypeptide(L)'
;MRHKPTTPLDRLGALRGLLTISDEDSTAYLRSYGELFVDSPENTKADYERGVPLRGYPQGSSNELAALYKVIHLLCTLGSVEKMYMPPTIDPEQSVLVNQILFERMVAKDLRLSPGDKVLELGCGCGAIAEHIAELTGATPYGVNLDPSQIQKAWRNPNLPRANFAVGDFNKALEFDDSSLDAVYAIQPMTYVSDHAHTFSEVFRVLKPGGVFVINDVAALDAYDRADEHQRTLIQHTRELTVFGGFWYYRYWEDVYRAAGFELVSSVGRPAVELIRKEVALFDRYESAFRLLAKLHVIPK
;
A
#
# COMPACT_ATOMS: atom_id res chain seq x y z
N MET A 1 20.39 7.88 10.79
CA MET A 1 19.17 7.83 9.98
C MET A 1 18.89 9.19 9.41
N ARG A 2 19.05 9.35 8.12
CA ARG A 2 18.65 10.58 7.43
C ARG A 2 17.47 10.23 6.54
N HIS A 3 16.30 10.12 7.17
CA HIS A 3 15.06 10.28 6.41
C HIS A 3 15.15 11.64 5.72
N LYS A 4 15.19 11.68 4.39
CA LYS A 4 15.18 12.94 3.66
C LYS A 4 13.75 13.46 3.70
N PRO A 5 13.44 14.50 4.50
CA PRO A 5 12.09 15.04 4.48
C PRO A 5 11.81 15.63 3.10
N THR A 6 10.54 15.54 2.69
CA THR A 6 10.04 16.21 1.49
C THR A 6 10.49 17.66 1.50
N THR A 7 11.25 18.06 0.50
CA THR A 7 11.81 19.42 0.43
C THR A 7 10.74 20.42 -0.01
N PRO A 8 10.93 21.73 0.28
CA PRO A 8 10.06 22.77 -0.28
C PRO A 8 9.97 22.76 -1.82
N LEU A 9 11.05 22.34 -2.50
CA LEU A 9 11.07 22.19 -3.96
C LEU A 9 10.20 21.02 -4.44
N ASP A 10 10.20 19.90 -3.72
CA ASP A 10 9.32 18.75 -4.03
C ASP A 10 7.86 19.15 -3.88
N ARG A 11 7.52 19.88 -2.82
CA ARG A 11 6.15 20.38 -2.58
C ARG A 11 5.72 21.39 -3.65
N LEU A 12 6.61 22.29 -4.04
CA LEU A 12 6.33 23.23 -5.15
C LEU A 12 6.14 22.47 -6.47
N GLY A 13 6.95 21.45 -6.73
CA GLY A 13 6.79 20.56 -7.88
C GLY A 13 5.46 19.83 -7.87
N ALA A 14 5.06 19.30 -6.72
CA ALA A 14 3.77 18.63 -6.56
C ALA A 14 2.58 19.59 -6.75
N LEU A 15 2.66 20.79 -6.17
CA LEU A 15 1.63 21.82 -6.38
C LEU A 15 1.52 22.19 -7.86
N ARG A 16 2.66 22.40 -8.54
CA ARG A 16 2.66 22.67 -9.98
C ARG A 16 2.05 21.51 -10.76
N GLY A 17 2.39 20.25 -10.41
CA GLY A 17 1.80 19.06 -11.03
C GLY A 17 0.30 19.01 -10.89
N LEU A 18 -0.25 19.33 -9.70
CA LEU A 18 -1.70 19.42 -9.48
C LEU A 18 -2.36 20.55 -10.27
N LEU A 19 -1.72 21.73 -10.35
CA LEU A 19 -2.25 22.89 -11.10
C LEU A 19 -2.17 22.70 -12.61
N THR A 20 -1.31 21.81 -13.10
CA THR A 20 -1.12 21.53 -14.53
C THR A 20 -1.56 20.11 -14.92
N ILE A 21 -2.33 19.44 -14.04
CA ILE A 21 -2.89 18.13 -14.35
C ILE A 21 -3.80 18.25 -15.60
N SER A 22 -3.70 17.29 -16.51
CA SER A 22 -4.54 17.29 -17.70
C SER A 22 -6.01 17.01 -17.33
N ASP A 23 -6.94 17.49 -18.15
CA ASP A 23 -8.38 17.17 -18.00
C ASP A 23 -8.61 15.66 -18.08
N GLU A 24 -7.81 14.94 -18.88
CA GLU A 24 -7.85 13.49 -18.99
C GLU A 24 -7.43 12.80 -17.67
N ASP A 25 -6.29 13.19 -17.10
CA ASP A 25 -5.81 12.64 -15.82
C ASP A 25 -6.76 12.98 -14.67
N SER A 26 -7.27 14.18 -14.63
CA SER A 26 -8.23 14.65 -13.62
C SER A 26 -9.54 13.86 -13.71
N THR A 27 -10.06 13.66 -14.92
CA THR A 27 -11.27 12.86 -15.16
C THR A 27 -11.04 11.39 -14.83
N ALA A 28 -9.88 10.83 -15.21
CA ALA A 28 -9.50 9.45 -14.86
C ALA A 28 -9.40 9.27 -13.35
N TYR A 29 -8.79 10.21 -12.64
CA TYR A 29 -8.72 10.19 -11.17
C TYR A 29 -10.11 10.20 -10.52
N LEU A 30 -10.97 11.13 -10.90
CA LEU A 30 -12.31 11.25 -10.31
C LEU A 30 -13.17 10.01 -10.58
N ARG A 31 -13.09 9.46 -11.81
CA ARG A 31 -13.75 8.21 -12.15
C ARG A 31 -13.20 7.04 -11.33
N SER A 32 -11.87 6.89 -11.30
CA SER A 32 -11.22 5.82 -10.56
C SER A 32 -11.57 5.88 -9.08
N TYR A 33 -11.56 7.06 -8.47
CA TYR A 33 -11.93 7.24 -7.08
C TYR A 33 -13.39 6.87 -6.82
N GLY A 34 -14.30 7.20 -7.74
CA GLY A 34 -15.74 6.87 -7.64
C GLY A 34 -16.06 5.40 -7.87
N GLU A 35 -15.34 4.74 -8.79
CA GLU A 35 -15.65 3.39 -9.25
C GLU A 35 -14.88 2.28 -8.51
N LEU A 36 -13.60 2.50 -8.18
CA LEU A 36 -12.73 1.47 -7.63
C LEU A 36 -13.17 0.92 -6.27
N PHE A 37 -13.93 1.69 -5.49
CA PHE A 37 -14.31 1.32 -4.12
C PHE A 37 -15.79 0.95 -3.95
N VAL A 38 -16.63 1.13 -4.99
CA VAL A 38 -18.08 0.87 -4.92
C VAL A 38 -18.36 -0.63 -4.75
N ASP A 39 -17.72 -1.46 -5.56
CA ASP A 39 -17.88 -2.93 -5.57
C ASP A 39 -16.61 -3.65 -5.08
N SER A 40 -15.89 -3.06 -4.16
CA SER A 40 -14.67 -3.66 -3.60
C SER A 40 -14.97 -5.00 -2.96
N PRO A 41 -14.14 -6.03 -3.23
CA PRO A 41 -14.36 -7.34 -2.66
C PRO A 41 -14.13 -7.30 -1.15
N GLU A 42 -15.01 -7.96 -0.42
CA GLU A 42 -14.87 -8.14 1.02
C GLU A 42 -15.46 -9.47 1.46
N ASN A 43 -14.95 -10.01 2.55
CA ASN A 43 -15.62 -11.07 3.28
C ASN A 43 -15.41 -10.92 4.79
N THR A 44 -16.37 -11.47 5.51
CA THR A 44 -16.37 -11.55 6.97
C THR A 44 -15.95 -12.95 7.43
N LYS A 45 -15.77 -13.10 8.75
CA LYS A 45 -15.63 -14.43 9.36
C LYS A 45 -16.77 -15.36 8.95
N ALA A 46 -18.02 -14.88 9.00
CA ALA A 46 -19.20 -15.68 8.65
C ALA A 46 -19.21 -16.11 7.17
N ASP A 47 -18.76 -15.24 6.26
CA ASP A 47 -18.63 -15.60 4.85
C ASP A 47 -17.56 -16.67 4.64
N TYR A 48 -16.43 -16.53 5.31
CA TYR A 48 -15.32 -17.48 5.27
C TYR A 48 -15.76 -18.86 5.81
N GLU A 49 -16.40 -18.89 6.98
CA GLU A 49 -16.89 -20.15 7.61
C GLU A 49 -17.96 -20.87 6.78
N ARG A 50 -18.76 -20.12 6.01
CA ARG A 50 -19.75 -20.69 5.07
C ARG A 50 -19.14 -21.14 3.75
N GLY A 51 -17.84 -20.94 3.53
CA GLY A 51 -17.20 -21.28 2.27
C GLY A 51 -17.70 -20.44 1.09
N VAL A 52 -18.11 -19.19 1.35
CA VAL A 52 -18.51 -18.28 0.27
C VAL A 52 -17.32 -18.08 -0.66
N PRO A 53 -17.46 -18.29 -1.99
CA PRO A 53 -16.39 -18.06 -2.93
C PRO A 53 -15.86 -16.63 -2.85
N LEU A 54 -14.55 -16.49 -2.66
CA LEU A 54 -13.89 -15.21 -2.55
C LEU A 54 -13.38 -14.78 -3.91
N ARG A 55 -13.55 -13.50 -4.20
CA ARG A 55 -13.02 -12.87 -5.42
C ARG A 55 -11.91 -11.91 -5.05
N GLY A 56 -10.92 -11.80 -5.92
CA GLY A 56 -9.92 -10.77 -5.83
C GLY A 56 -10.47 -9.40 -6.24
N TYR A 57 -9.63 -8.41 -6.22
CA TYR A 57 -9.93 -7.08 -6.73
C TYR A 57 -10.30 -7.15 -8.24
N PRO A 58 -11.17 -6.29 -8.77
CA PRO A 58 -11.60 -6.40 -10.17
C PRO A 58 -10.42 -6.42 -11.15
N GLN A 59 -10.40 -7.43 -12.03
CA GLN A 59 -9.38 -7.51 -13.09
C GLN A 59 -9.52 -6.34 -14.05
N GLY A 60 -8.38 -5.85 -14.56
CA GLY A 60 -8.35 -4.72 -15.49
C GLY A 60 -8.31 -3.35 -14.85
N SER A 61 -8.36 -3.26 -13.52
CA SER A 61 -8.29 -1.98 -12.77
C SER A 61 -6.88 -1.38 -12.68
N SER A 62 -5.87 -1.96 -13.32
CA SER A 62 -4.49 -1.50 -13.22
C SER A 62 -4.28 -0.07 -13.75
N ASN A 63 -4.97 0.29 -14.84
CA ASN A 63 -4.89 1.65 -15.41
C ASN A 63 -5.58 2.67 -14.50
N GLU A 64 -6.73 2.32 -13.96
CA GLU A 64 -7.49 3.12 -13.02
C GLU A 64 -6.70 3.33 -11.72
N LEU A 65 -6.07 2.27 -11.19
CA LEU A 65 -5.20 2.36 -10.03
C LEU A 65 -3.98 3.25 -10.29
N ALA A 66 -3.34 3.13 -11.46
CA ALA A 66 -2.22 3.99 -11.83
C ALA A 66 -2.64 5.47 -11.92
N ALA A 67 -3.80 5.76 -12.51
CA ALA A 67 -4.36 7.12 -12.59
C ALA A 67 -4.67 7.68 -11.19
N LEU A 68 -5.27 6.86 -10.32
CA LEU A 68 -5.56 7.20 -8.94
C LEU A 68 -4.28 7.57 -8.17
N TYR A 69 -3.28 6.68 -8.18
CA TYR A 69 -2.04 6.87 -7.45
C TYR A 69 -1.18 8.01 -7.97
N LYS A 70 -1.26 8.34 -9.26
CA LYS A 70 -0.60 9.52 -9.84
C LYS A 70 -1.01 10.80 -9.12
N VAL A 71 -2.29 11.00 -8.85
CA VAL A 71 -2.81 12.19 -8.17
C VAL A 71 -2.58 12.11 -6.67
N ILE A 72 -2.86 10.97 -6.04
CA ILE A 72 -2.64 10.76 -4.60
C ILE A 72 -1.18 10.99 -4.24
N HIS A 73 -0.24 10.53 -5.08
CA HIS A 73 1.18 10.78 -4.87
C HIS A 73 1.52 12.28 -4.82
N LEU A 74 0.93 13.11 -5.69
CA LEU A 74 1.12 14.57 -5.67
C LEU A 74 0.54 15.18 -4.39
N LEU A 75 -0.66 14.76 -3.98
CA LEU A 75 -1.30 15.21 -2.73
C LEU A 75 -0.46 14.82 -1.51
N CYS A 76 0.02 13.59 -1.45
CA CYS A 76 0.90 13.10 -0.38
C CYS A 76 2.22 13.88 -0.33
N THR A 77 2.84 14.14 -1.49
CA THR A 77 4.07 14.95 -1.56
C THR A 77 3.82 16.38 -1.07
N LEU A 78 2.69 16.99 -1.43
CA LEU A 78 2.30 18.33 -0.95
C LEU A 78 2.10 18.34 0.57
N GLY A 79 1.49 17.29 1.13
CA GLY A 79 1.29 17.06 2.55
C GLY A 79 2.54 16.60 3.31
N SER A 80 3.68 16.42 2.63
CA SER A 80 4.92 15.86 3.21
C SER A 80 4.76 14.40 3.69
N VAL A 81 3.86 13.64 3.08
CA VAL A 81 3.71 12.20 3.29
C VAL A 81 4.58 11.49 2.26
N GLU A 82 5.65 10.86 2.73
CA GLU A 82 6.63 10.20 1.83
C GLU A 82 6.31 8.74 1.59
N LYS A 83 5.72 8.09 2.58
CA LYS A 83 5.38 6.67 2.56
C LYS A 83 3.87 6.53 2.68
N MET A 84 3.24 6.09 1.58
CA MET A 84 1.78 6.02 1.45
C MET A 84 1.22 4.71 2.04
N TYR A 85 1.51 4.45 3.31
CA TYR A 85 0.90 3.35 4.04
C TYR A 85 0.66 3.73 5.50
N MET A 86 -0.34 3.11 6.11
CA MET A 86 -0.65 3.28 7.52
C MET A 86 0.07 2.20 8.33
N PRO A 87 1.06 2.57 9.16
CA PRO A 87 1.76 1.58 9.97
C PRO A 87 0.86 1.04 11.09
N PRO A 88 1.10 -0.18 11.56
CA PRO A 88 0.51 -0.60 12.82
C PRO A 88 1.01 0.28 13.97
N THR A 89 0.16 0.47 14.99
CA THR A 89 0.54 1.19 16.21
C THR A 89 1.55 0.36 17.00
N ILE A 90 2.80 0.80 17.01
CA ILE A 90 3.89 0.18 17.79
C ILE A 90 4.13 0.99 19.05
N ASP A 91 4.20 2.30 18.91
CA ASP A 91 4.30 3.26 20.01
C ASP A 91 3.23 4.36 19.82
N PRO A 92 2.15 4.34 20.61
CA PRO A 92 1.04 5.30 20.47
C PRO A 92 1.41 6.74 20.82
N GLU A 93 2.53 6.96 21.52
CA GLU A 93 3.00 8.30 21.87
C GLU A 93 3.80 8.95 20.73
N GLN A 94 4.18 8.17 19.73
CA GLN A 94 4.98 8.62 18.60
C GLN A 94 4.13 8.97 17.37
N SER A 95 4.73 9.73 16.46
CA SER A 95 4.09 10.08 15.18
C SER A 95 3.92 8.87 14.27
N VAL A 96 3.08 9.02 13.24
CA VAL A 96 2.93 8.04 12.15
C VAL A 96 4.29 7.70 11.54
N LEU A 97 5.12 8.70 11.23
CA LEU A 97 6.44 8.50 10.65
C LEU A 97 7.36 7.66 11.54
N VAL A 98 7.38 7.90 12.85
CA VAL A 98 8.18 7.09 13.79
C VAL A 98 7.67 5.65 13.82
N ASN A 99 6.35 5.45 13.82
CA ASN A 99 5.77 4.11 13.76
C ASN A 99 6.05 3.40 12.42
N GLN A 100 6.10 4.12 11.29
CA GLN A 100 6.58 3.57 10.01
C GLN A 100 8.02 3.06 10.12
N ILE A 101 8.92 3.87 10.68
CA ILE A 101 10.33 3.47 10.88
C ILE A 101 10.45 2.25 11.81
N LEU A 102 9.70 2.24 12.91
CA LEU A 102 9.69 1.10 13.84
C LEU A 102 9.16 -0.17 13.16
N PHE A 103 8.09 -0.04 12.38
CA PHE A 103 7.50 -1.15 11.64
C PHE A 103 8.46 -1.70 10.58
N GLU A 104 9.08 -0.86 9.79
CA GLU A 104 10.05 -1.26 8.76
C GLU A 104 11.26 -2.00 9.36
N ARG A 105 11.70 -1.64 10.57
CA ARG A 105 12.70 -2.41 11.32
C ARG A 105 12.21 -3.81 11.69
N MET A 106 10.93 -3.96 12.04
CA MET A 106 10.35 -5.28 12.30
C MET A 106 10.30 -6.09 11.01
N VAL A 107 9.86 -5.51 9.90
CA VAL A 107 9.86 -6.15 8.57
C VAL A 107 11.28 -6.57 8.19
N ALA A 108 12.28 -5.69 8.32
CA ALA A 108 13.68 -6.02 8.04
C ALA A 108 14.19 -7.23 8.85
N LYS A 109 13.80 -7.32 10.12
CA LYS A 109 14.12 -8.47 10.98
C LYS A 109 13.43 -9.75 10.52
N ASP A 110 12.14 -9.65 10.17
CA ASP A 110 11.34 -10.81 9.77
C ASP A 110 11.77 -11.36 8.40
N LEU A 111 12.31 -10.51 7.50
CA LEU A 111 12.87 -10.90 6.21
C LEU A 111 14.15 -11.75 6.31
N ARG A 112 14.83 -11.78 7.46
CA ARG A 112 16.05 -12.60 7.75
C ARG A 112 17.17 -12.44 6.73
N LEU A 113 17.30 -11.24 6.14
CA LEU A 113 18.26 -10.95 5.08
C LEU A 113 19.69 -10.80 5.60
N SER A 114 20.63 -11.23 4.77
CA SER A 114 22.08 -10.98 4.92
C SER A 114 22.54 -9.94 3.89
N PRO A 115 23.67 -9.25 4.11
CA PRO A 115 24.23 -8.33 3.13
C PRO A 115 24.47 -9.02 1.77
N GLY A 116 23.95 -8.39 0.72
CA GLY A 116 24.04 -8.89 -0.67
C GLY A 116 22.88 -9.78 -1.10
N ASP A 117 22.00 -10.24 -0.20
CA ASP A 117 20.78 -10.94 -0.54
C ASP A 117 19.87 -10.06 -1.43
N LYS A 118 19.05 -10.68 -2.28
CA LYS A 118 18.13 -10.00 -3.18
C LYS A 118 16.73 -9.96 -2.58
N VAL A 119 16.19 -8.76 -2.40
CA VAL A 119 14.84 -8.57 -1.84
C VAL A 119 13.95 -7.76 -2.77
N LEU A 120 12.74 -8.25 -3.06
CA LEU A 120 11.75 -7.58 -3.89
C LEU A 120 10.64 -6.96 -3.05
N GLU A 121 10.34 -5.69 -3.30
CA GLU A 121 9.14 -5.01 -2.81
C GLU A 121 8.06 -4.99 -3.89
N LEU A 122 6.90 -5.60 -3.61
CA LEU A 122 5.71 -5.49 -4.45
C LEU A 122 4.96 -4.21 -4.09
N GLY A 123 4.69 -3.36 -5.09
CA GLY A 123 4.06 -2.05 -4.86
C GLY A 123 5.03 -1.05 -4.22
N CYS A 124 6.28 -1.00 -4.67
CA CYS A 124 7.37 -0.24 -4.05
C CYS A 124 7.21 1.29 -4.06
N GLY A 125 6.22 1.82 -4.76
CA GLY A 125 6.04 3.27 -4.88
C GLY A 125 7.31 3.97 -5.39
N CYS A 126 7.77 4.97 -4.63
CA CYS A 126 9.01 5.70 -4.92
C CYS A 126 10.28 5.03 -4.36
N GLY A 127 10.18 3.82 -3.83
CA GLY A 127 11.31 3.06 -3.29
C GLY A 127 11.78 3.49 -1.90
N ALA A 128 11.01 4.33 -1.18
CA ALA A 128 11.43 4.84 0.14
C ALA A 128 11.55 3.75 1.21
N ILE A 129 10.69 2.73 1.15
CA ILE A 129 10.76 1.58 2.07
C ILE A 129 11.90 0.65 1.64
N ALA A 130 12.04 0.38 0.33
CA ALA A 130 13.13 -0.43 -0.21
C ALA A 130 14.51 0.12 0.17
N GLU A 131 14.69 1.45 0.09
CA GLU A 131 15.91 2.12 0.55
C GLU A 131 16.18 1.84 2.04
N HIS A 132 15.16 2.01 2.90
CA HIS A 132 15.34 1.82 4.33
C HIS A 132 15.58 0.34 4.70
N ILE A 133 14.91 -0.61 4.07
CA ILE A 133 15.17 -2.05 4.26
C ILE A 133 16.60 -2.38 3.82
N ALA A 134 17.07 -1.85 2.68
CA ALA A 134 18.44 -2.05 2.21
C ALA A 134 19.48 -1.44 3.18
N GLU A 135 19.23 -0.25 3.73
CA GLU A 135 20.09 0.34 4.77
C GLU A 135 20.18 -0.52 6.03
N LEU A 136 19.06 -1.12 6.45
CA LEU A 136 19.00 -1.94 7.67
C LEU A 136 19.66 -3.30 7.51
N THR A 137 19.63 -3.89 6.31
CA THR A 137 20.00 -5.29 6.08
C THR A 137 21.27 -5.45 5.25
N GLY A 138 21.63 -4.45 4.46
CA GLY A 138 22.69 -4.57 3.45
C GLY A 138 22.26 -5.37 2.20
N ALA A 139 20.99 -5.72 2.07
CA ALA A 139 20.46 -6.44 0.94
C ALA A 139 20.37 -5.55 -0.31
N THR A 140 20.33 -6.18 -1.48
CA THR A 140 20.12 -5.53 -2.78
C THR A 140 18.62 -5.41 -3.04
N PRO A 141 18.05 -4.19 -3.05
CA PRO A 141 16.64 -3.99 -3.23
C PRO A 141 16.24 -4.06 -4.70
N TYR A 142 15.06 -4.65 -4.93
CA TYR A 142 14.30 -4.63 -6.17
C TYR A 142 12.90 -4.10 -5.89
N GLY A 143 12.25 -3.49 -6.88
CA GLY A 143 10.90 -2.98 -6.70
C GLY A 143 10.09 -2.97 -7.99
N VAL A 144 8.82 -3.33 -7.89
CA VAL A 144 7.84 -3.18 -8.97
C VAL A 144 6.68 -2.31 -8.51
N ASN A 145 6.19 -1.43 -9.40
CA ASN A 145 5.06 -0.56 -9.11
C ASN A 145 4.32 -0.17 -10.39
N LEU A 146 2.99 0.00 -10.31
CA LEU A 146 2.15 0.33 -11.47
C LEU A 146 2.37 1.75 -12.01
N ASP A 147 2.60 2.73 -11.13
CA ASP A 147 2.71 4.14 -11.51
C ASP A 147 4.13 4.47 -12.03
N PRO A 148 4.27 4.81 -13.33
CA PRO A 148 5.55 5.18 -13.91
C PRO A 148 6.18 6.42 -13.26
N SER A 149 5.37 7.36 -12.75
CA SER A 149 5.87 8.60 -12.14
C SER A 149 6.60 8.32 -10.82
N GLN A 150 6.11 7.35 -10.05
CA GLN A 150 6.74 6.89 -8.81
C GLN A 150 8.04 6.14 -9.11
N ILE A 151 8.06 5.26 -10.09
CA ILE A 151 9.28 4.56 -10.51
C ILE A 151 10.33 5.54 -11.06
N GLN A 152 9.94 6.56 -11.82
CA GLN A 152 10.87 7.63 -12.22
C GLN A 152 11.51 8.34 -11.03
N LYS A 153 10.78 8.47 -9.90
CA LYS A 153 11.32 9.06 -8.68
C LYS A 153 12.29 8.08 -7.99
N ALA A 154 11.98 6.78 -7.93
CA ALA A 154 12.91 5.75 -7.47
C ALA A 154 14.21 5.75 -8.28
N TRP A 155 14.13 5.88 -9.62
CA TRP A 155 15.31 5.96 -10.50
C TRP A 155 16.21 7.18 -10.26
N ARG A 156 15.69 8.24 -9.66
CA ARG A 156 16.46 9.45 -9.31
C ARG A 156 17.08 9.37 -7.92
N ASN A 157 16.72 8.35 -7.15
CA ASN A 157 17.30 8.13 -5.83
C ASN A 157 18.71 7.51 -5.98
N PRO A 158 19.78 8.23 -5.57
CA PRO A 158 21.16 7.74 -5.74
C PRO A 158 21.51 6.53 -4.87
N ASN A 159 20.68 6.23 -3.87
CA ASN A 159 20.87 5.09 -2.96
C ASN A 159 20.19 3.82 -3.47
N LEU A 160 19.41 3.92 -4.56
CA LEU A 160 18.72 2.78 -5.17
C LEU A 160 19.34 2.39 -6.51
N PRO A 161 19.60 1.09 -6.77
CA PRO A 161 20.04 0.63 -8.08
C PRO A 161 18.91 0.82 -9.12
N ARG A 162 19.07 1.80 -10.01
CA ARG A 162 18.05 2.15 -11.01
C ARG A 162 17.53 0.93 -11.80
N ALA A 163 18.41 0.03 -12.18
CA ALA A 163 18.07 -1.15 -12.98
C ALA A 163 17.18 -2.17 -12.24
N ASN A 164 17.07 -2.05 -10.93
CA ASN A 164 16.31 -2.98 -10.09
C ASN A 164 14.87 -2.52 -9.83
N PHE A 165 14.49 -1.35 -10.35
CA PHE A 165 13.14 -0.78 -10.15
C PHE A 165 12.44 -0.66 -11.50
N ALA A 166 11.27 -1.29 -11.64
CA ALA A 166 10.52 -1.37 -12.88
C ALA A 166 9.06 -0.97 -12.72
N VAL A 167 8.49 -0.40 -13.79
CA VAL A 167 7.03 -0.31 -13.93
C VAL A 167 6.53 -1.72 -14.21
N GLY A 168 5.66 -2.22 -13.35
CA GLY A 168 5.14 -3.58 -13.46
C GLY A 168 3.85 -3.77 -12.67
N ASP A 169 3.10 -4.78 -13.07
CA ASP A 169 1.86 -5.20 -12.44
C ASP A 169 2.07 -6.58 -11.80
N PHE A 170 2.12 -6.65 -10.49
CA PHE A 170 2.31 -7.90 -9.76
C PHE A 170 1.09 -8.85 -9.83
N ASN A 171 -0.01 -8.44 -10.46
CA ASN A 171 -1.10 -9.34 -10.86
C ASN A 171 -0.74 -10.18 -12.11
N LYS A 172 0.41 -9.92 -12.72
CA LYS A 172 0.97 -10.67 -13.84
C LYS A 172 2.19 -11.47 -13.38
N ALA A 173 2.74 -12.26 -14.31
CA ALA A 173 3.99 -12.97 -14.06
C ALA A 173 5.10 -11.97 -13.69
N LEU A 174 5.85 -12.28 -12.63
CA LEU A 174 6.99 -11.50 -12.19
C LEU A 174 8.20 -11.74 -13.12
N GLU A 175 8.84 -10.68 -13.58
CA GLU A 175 10.01 -10.73 -14.46
C GLU A 175 11.29 -11.11 -13.70
N PHE A 176 11.23 -12.24 -12.99
CA PHE A 176 12.34 -12.83 -12.24
C PHE A 176 12.42 -14.32 -12.54
N ASP A 177 13.63 -14.85 -12.58
CA ASP A 177 13.88 -16.30 -12.72
C ASP A 177 13.36 -17.05 -11.48
N ASP A 178 13.07 -18.34 -11.67
CA ASP A 178 12.71 -19.23 -10.58
C ASP A 178 13.83 -19.27 -9.53
N SER A 179 13.47 -19.26 -8.26
CA SER A 179 14.42 -19.37 -7.14
C SER A 179 15.57 -18.34 -7.19
N SER A 180 15.29 -17.10 -7.61
CA SER A 180 16.29 -16.04 -7.78
C SER A 180 16.36 -15.01 -6.68
N LEU A 181 15.31 -14.92 -5.83
CA LEU A 181 15.19 -13.95 -4.75
C LEU A 181 15.30 -14.61 -3.37
N ASP A 182 15.93 -13.92 -2.42
CA ASP A 182 16.08 -14.38 -1.04
C ASP A 182 14.85 -14.02 -0.20
N ALA A 183 14.23 -12.88 -0.49
CA ALA A 183 12.98 -12.49 0.15
C ALA A 183 12.10 -11.64 -0.78
N VAL A 184 10.79 -11.64 -0.47
CA VAL A 184 9.79 -10.74 -1.06
C VAL A 184 8.99 -10.12 0.07
N TYR A 185 8.57 -8.87 -0.07
CA TYR A 185 7.62 -8.27 0.86
C TYR A 185 6.65 -7.33 0.16
N ALA A 186 5.53 -7.08 0.85
CA ALA A 186 4.48 -6.20 0.39
C ALA A 186 3.89 -5.42 1.57
N ILE A 187 3.84 -4.10 1.47
CA ILE A 187 3.26 -3.23 2.50
C ILE A 187 2.07 -2.49 1.91
N GLN A 188 0.87 -3.02 2.19
CA GLN A 188 -0.45 -2.54 1.82
C GLN A 188 -0.81 -2.48 0.31
N PRO A 189 -0.16 -3.23 -0.60
CA PRO A 189 -0.64 -3.33 -1.97
C PRO A 189 -1.52 -4.57 -2.22
N MET A 190 -1.58 -5.55 -1.31
CA MET A 190 -2.25 -6.84 -1.56
C MET A 190 -3.77 -6.70 -1.65
N THR A 191 -4.35 -5.62 -1.14
CA THR A 191 -5.78 -5.31 -1.30
C THR A 191 -6.18 -5.07 -2.76
N TYR A 192 -5.21 -4.91 -3.67
CA TYR A 192 -5.42 -4.72 -5.12
C TYR A 192 -5.11 -5.97 -5.95
N VAL A 193 -4.86 -7.10 -5.31
CA VAL A 193 -4.63 -8.36 -6.02
C VAL A 193 -5.93 -8.88 -6.60
N SER A 194 -5.92 -9.16 -7.89
CA SER A 194 -7.09 -9.67 -8.61
C SER A 194 -7.21 -11.21 -8.57
N ASP A 195 -6.07 -11.89 -8.51
CA ASP A 195 -5.97 -13.35 -8.36
C ASP A 195 -4.88 -13.68 -7.33
N HIS A 196 -5.31 -13.87 -6.08
CA HIS A 196 -4.39 -14.14 -4.97
C HIS A 196 -3.62 -15.46 -5.19
N ALA A 197 -4.26 -16.50 -5.72
CA ALA A 197 -3.62 -17.78 -5.95
C ALA A 197 -2.48 -17.63 -6.97
N HIS A 198 -2.71 -16.91 -8.07
CA HIS A 198 -1.69 -16.61 -9.07
C HIS A 198 -0.54 -15.79 -8.48
N THR A 199 -0.84 -14.65 -7.85
CA THR A 199 0.18 -13.75 -7.30
C THR A 199 1.05 -14.44 -6.25
N PHE A 200 0.45 -15.22 -5.36
CA PHE A 200 1.20 -15.95 -4.34
C PHE A 200 2.03 -17.11 -4.93
N SER A 201 1.52 -17.79 -5.95
CA SER A 201 2.29 -18.80 -6.70
C SER A 201 3.49 -18.18 -7.41
N GLU A 202 3.36 -17.00 -8.00
CA GLU A 202 4.46 -16.28 -8.61
C GLU A 202 5.53 -15.87 -7.60
N VAL A 203 5.10 -15.36 -6.42
CA VAL A 203 6.04 -15.07 -5.32
C VAL A 203 6.75 -16.35 -4.87
N PHE A 204 6.04 -17.46 -4.73
CA PHE A 204 6.63 -18.75 -4.36
C PHE A 204 7.64 -19.23 -5.41
N ARG A 205 7.34 -19.07 -6.69
CA ARG A 205 8.22 -19.45 -7.81
C ARG A 205 9.55 -18.69 -7.78
N VAL A 206 9.52 -17.38 -7.58
CA VAL A 206 10.73 -16.54 -7.64
C VAL A 206 11.58 -16.63 -6.37
N LEU A 207 11.03 -17.08 -5.26
CA LEU A 207 11.75 -17.25 -4.00
C LEU A 207 12.64 -18.51 -4.03
N LYS A 208 13.85 -18.36 -3.53
CA LYS A 208 14.74 -19.51 -3.26
C LYS A 208 14.12 -20.43 -2.21
N PRO A 209 14.48 -21.73 -2.18
CA PRO A 209 14.15 -22.61 -1.07
C PRO A 209 14.58 -21.99 0.28
N GLY A 210 13.64 -21.88 1.23
CA GLY A 210 13.87 -21.22 2.51
C GLY A 210 13.77 -19.70 2.48
N GLY A 211 13.47 -19.10 1.32
CA GLY A 211 13.19 -17.67 1.18
C GLY A 211 11.94 -17.23 1.95
N VAL A 212 11.86 -15.95 2.27
CA VAL A 212 10.83 -15.40 3.15
C VAL A 212 9.90 -14.48 2.39
N PHE A 213 8.59 -14.62 2.62
CA PHE A 213 7.57 -13.68 2.14
C PHE A 213 6.87 -13.00 3.32
N VAL A 214 6.92 -11.66 3.38
CA VAL A 214 6.27 -10.85 4.42
C VAL A 214 5.21 -9.95 3.82
N ILE A 215 3.99 -10.03 4.35
CA ILE A 215 2.89 -9.11 3.99
C ILE A 215 2.49 -8.31 5.23
N ASN A 216 2.26 -7.03 5.04
CA ASN A 216 1.44 -6.19 5.91
C ASN A 216 0.29 -5.63 5.09
N ASP A 217 -0.93 -5.95 5.50
CA ASP A 217 -2.11 -5.40 4.86
C ASP A 217 -3.28 -5.31 5.85
N VAL A 218 -4.37 -4.69 5.40
CA VAL A 218 -5.61 -4.59 6.18
C VAL A 218 -6.40 -5.89 6.12
N ALA A 219 -7.06 -6.25 7.23
CA ALA A 219 -7.85 -7.46 7.31
C ALA A 219 -9.10 -7.28 8.15
N ALA A 220 -10.18 -7.95 7.76
CA ALA A 220 -11.38 -8.09 8.58
C ALA A 220 -11.09 -8.98 9.79
N LEU A 221 -11.50 -8.53 10.97
CA LEU A 221 -11.38 -9.25 12.23
C LEU A 221 -12.68 -10.01 12.54
N ASP A 222 -12.63 -10.86 13.56
CA ASP A 222 -13.77 -11.70 14.01
C ASP A 222 -15.04 -10.90 14.33
N ALA A 223 -14.86 -9.66 14.79
CA ALA A 223 -15.96 -8.80 15.20
C ALA A 223 -16.64 -8.06 14.03
N TYR A 224 -16.08 -8.11 12.82
CA TYR A 224 -16.69 -7.45 11.67
C TYR A 224 -17.91 -8.19 11.17
N ASP A 225 -19.06 -7.52 11.19
CA ASP A 225 -20.30 -8.01 10.61
C ASP A 225 -20.77 -7.11 9.47
N ARG A 226 -20.75 -7.64 8.24
CA ARG A 226 -21.24 -6.93 7.05
C ARG A 226 -22.74 -6.64 7.08
N ALA A 227 -23.53 -7.38 7.87
CA ALA A 227 -24.95 -7.10 8.04
C ALA A 227 -25.21 -5.88 8.91
N ASP A 228 -24.28 -5.50 9.78
CA ASP A 228 -24.34 -4.27 10.58
C ASP A 228 -24.09 -3.05 9.69
N GLU A 229 -25.13 -2.22 9.52
CA GLU A 229 -25.08 -1.02 8.68
C GLU A 229 -24.05 0.00 9.15
N HIS A 230 -23.89 0.16 10.46
CA HIS A 230 -22.92 1.09 11.01
C HIS A 230 -21.48 0.67 10.71
N GLN A 231 -21.16 -0.61 10.92
CA GLN A 231 -19.82 -1.15 10.60
C GLN A 231 -19.53 -1.07 9.10
N ARG A 232 -20.51 -1.39 8.26
CA ARG A 232 -20.39 -1.30 6.81
C ARG A 232 -20.10 0.14 6.36
N THR A 233 -20.82 1.13 6.94
CA THR A 233 -20.59 2.55 6.66
C THR A 233 -19.18 2.99 7.09
N LEU A 234 -18.72 2.56 8.26
CA LEU A 234 -17.36 2.87 8.74
C LEU A 234 -16.29 2.29 7.83
N ILE A 235 -16.45 1.04 7.38
CA ILE A 235 -15.50 0.40 6.44
C ILE A 235 -15.50 1.15 5.11
N GLN A 236 -16.64 1.53 4.57
CA GLN A 236 -16.72 2.29 3.32
C GLN A 236 -15.97 3.64 3.44
N HIS A 237 -16.22 4.42 4.48
CA HIS A 237 -15.52 5.68 4.72
C HIS A 237 -14.01 5.47 4.93
N THR A 238 -13.63 4.39 5.62
CA THR A 238 -12.21 4.07 5.83
C THR A 238 -11.52 3.75 4.51
N ARG A 239 -12.16 3.00 3.61
CA ARG A 239 -11.64 2.71 2.26
C ARG A 239 -11.42 3.97 1.46
N GLU A 240 -12.39 4.88 1.46
CA GLU A 240 -12.32 6.16 0.76
C GLU A 240 -11.16 7.03 1.26
N LEU A 241 -10.90 7.02 2.57
CA LEU A 241 -9.82 7.80 3.19
C LEU A 241 -8.44 7.19 3.01
N THR A 242 -8.33 5.87 3.11
CA THR A 242 -7.05 5.15 3.12
C THR A 242 -6.72 4.50 1.79
N VAL A 243 -7.67 4.53 0.85
CA VAL A 243 -7.52 4.03 -0.51
C VAL A 243 -7.12 2.55 -0.55
N PHE A 244 -7.67 1.71 0.32
CA PHE A 244 -7.47 0.28 0.18
C PHE A 244 -8.62 -0.39 -0.59
N GLY A 245 -8.28 -1.29 -1.52
CA GLY A 245 -9.21 -1.92 -2.45
C GLY A 245 -10.07 -2.99 -1.78
N GLY A 246 -9.52 -4.14 -1.49
CA GLY A 246 -10.23 -5.27 -0.91
C GLY A 246 -10.13 -5.36 0.61
N PHE A 247 -11.05 -6.12 1.22
CA PHE A 247 -11.10 -6.31 2.66
C PHE A 247 -11.51 -7.73 2.99
N TRP A 248 -10.54 -8.60 3.29
CA TRP A 248 -10.74 -10.03 3.53
C TRP A 248 -10.49 -10.40 4.98
N TYR A 249 -11.20 -11.42 5.42
CA TYR A 249 -10.99 -12.00 6.74
C TYR A 249 -9.55 -12.50 6.89
N TYR A 250 -8.90 -12.26 8.04
CA TYR A 250 -7.47 -12.49 8.20
C TYR A 250 -7.06 -13.95 7.93
N ARG A 251 -7.91 -14.96 8.27
CA ARG A 251 -7.62 -16.37 8.01
C ARG A 251 -7.61 -16.73 6.53
N TYR A 252 -8.35 -15.97 5.71
CA TYR A 252 -8.25 -16.12 4.27
C TYR A 252 -6.82 -15.92 3.76
N TRP A 253 -6.14 -14.89 4.25
CA TRP A 253 -4.75 -14.65 3.90
C TRP A 253 -3.83 -15.80 4.32
N GLU A 254 -4.03 -16.34 5.54
CA GLU A 254 -3.27 -17.50 6.02
C GLU A 254 -3.47 -18.73 5.11
N ASP A 255 -4.67 -18.97 4.63
CA ASP A 255 -4.97 -20.09 3.75
C ASP A 255 -4.41 -19.88 2.34
N VAL A 256 -4.41 -18.66 1.81
CA VAL A 256 -3.76 -18.35 0.53
C VAL A 256 -2.25 -18.62 0.60
N TYR A 257 -1.58 -18.25 1.69
CA TYR A 257 -0.19 -18.62 1.92
C TYR A 257 0.04 -20.13 1.88
N ARG A 258 -0.74 -20.87 2.66
CA ARG A 258 -0.62 -22.33 2.72
C ARG A 258 -0.92 -23.00 1.38
N ALA A 259 -1.93 -22.53 0.67
CA ALA A 259 -2.31 -23.05 -0.65
C ALA A 259 -1.22 -22.81 -1.71
N ALA A 260 -0.46 -21.75 -1.61
CA ALA A 260 0.69 -21.46 -2.48
C ALA A 260 1.95 -22.26 -2.10
N GLY A 261 1.94 -23.02 -1.01
CA GLY A 261 3.06 -23.86 -0.57
C GLY A 261 3.94 -23.24 0.53
N PHE A 262 3.57 -22.08 1.08
CA PHE A 262 4.31 -21.47 2.18
C PHE A 262 4.00 -22.13 3.52
N GLU A 263 5.01 -22.21 4.37
CA GLU A 263 4.85 -22.44 5.80
C GLU A 263 4.57 -21.11 6.51
N LEU A 264 3.43 -21.01 7.20
CA LEU A 264 3.08 -19.80 7.95
C LEU A 264 3.87 -19.75 9.26
N VAL A 265 4.84 -18.87 9.35
CA VAL A 265 5.70 -18.68 10.54
C VAL A 265 5.03 -17.78 11.59
N SER A 266 4.33 -16.74 11.16
CA SER A 266 3.71 -15.75 12.05
C SER A 266 2.53 -15.06 11.36
N SER A 267 1.45 -14.82 12.12
CA SER A 267 0.30 -14.00 11.73
C SER A 267 -0.11 -13.17 12.94
N VAL A 268 0.02 -11.84 12.86
CA VAL A 268 -0.19 -10.94 14.00
C VAL A 268 -1.04 -9.75 13.59
N GLY A 269 -2.25 -9.64 14.18
CA GLY A 269 -3.09 -8.45 14.07
C GLY A 269 -2.61 -7.33 14.98
N ARG A 270 -2.53 -6.11 14.47
CA ARG A 270 -2.19 -4.91 15.23
C ARG A 270 -3.14 -3.76 14.88
N PRO A 271 -3.58 -2.95 15.86
CA PRO A 271 -4.37 -1.76 15.57
C PRO A 271 -3.52 -0.71 14.84
N ALA A 272 -4.14 0.04 13.93
CA ALA A 272 -3.52 1.18 13.26
C ALA A 272 -4.24 2.51 13.59
N VAL A 273 -5.48 2.43 14.06
CA VAL A 273 -6.40 3.56 14.17
C VAL A 273 -5.99 4.57 15.26
N GLU A 274 -5.29 4.16 16.31
CA GLU A 274 -4.91 5.04 17.41
C GLU A 274 -3.96 6.17 16.97
N LEU A 275 -3.12 5.90 15.96
CA LEU A 275 -2.17 6.87 15.43
C LEU A 275 -2.84 8.02 14.66
N ILE A 276 -4.02 7.77 14.05
CA ILE A 276 -4.70 8.75 13.20
C ILE A 276 -5.71 9.62 13.95
N ARG A 277 -5.96 9.41 15.24
CA ARG A 277 -6.93 10.23 15.98
C ARG A 277 -6.63 11.73 15.95
N LYS A 278 -5.36 12.10 16.02
CA LYS A 278 -4.94 13.52 15.97
C LYS A 278 -5.06 14.08 14.55
N GLU A 279 -4.68 13.29 13.57
CA GLU A 279 -4.76 13.63 12.15
C GLU A 279 -6.22 13.70 11.67
N VAL A 280 -7.08 12.77 12.07
CA VAL A 280 -8.52 12.82 11.77
C VAL A 280 -9.14 14.08 12.37
N ALA A 281 -8.85 14.42 13.62
CA ALA A 281 -9.34 15.65 14.23
C ALA A 281 -8.84 16.92 13.50
N LEU A 282 -7.66 16.87 12.90
CA LEU A 282 -7.12 17.94 12.07
C LEU A 282 -7.81 17.99 10.70
N PHE A 283 -8.07 16.84 10.08
CA PHE A 283 -8.85 16.74 8.83
C PHE A 283 -10.26 17.29 8.99
N ASP A 284 -10.97 16.96 10.08
CA ASP A 284 -12.30 17.48 10.37
C ASP A 284 -12.32 19.02 10.46
N ARG A 285 -11.25 19.61 11.01
CA ARG A 285 -11.09 21.07 11.05
C ARG A 285 -10.85 21.65 9.65
N TYR A 286 -10.01 21.01 8.84
CA TYR A 286 -9.76 21.44 7.47
C TYR A 286 -11.00 21.26 6.59
N GLU A 287 -11.71 20.15 6.70
CA GLU A 287 -12.96 19.93 5.98
C GLU A 287 -13.99 21.00 6.31
N SER A 288 -14.15 21.31 7.58
CA SER A 288 -15.05 22.39 8.04
C SER A 288 -14.67 23.74 7.46
N ALA A 289 -13.37 24.05 7.42
CA ALA A 289 -12.86 25.28 6.82
C ALA A 289 -13.08 25.32 5.29
N PHE A 290 -12.81 24.21 4.59
CA PHE A 290 -13.06 24.11 3.14
C PHE A 290 -14.55 24.22 2.81
N ARG A 291 -15.42 23.57 3.58
CA ARG A 291 -16.88 23.71 3.43
C ARG A 291 -17.34 25.16 3.64
N LEU A 292 -16.75 25.87 4.58
CA LEU A 292 -17.03 27.29 4.81
C LEU A 292 -16.55 28.14 3.62
N LEU A 293 -15.34 27.94 3.13
CA LEU A 293 -14.79 28.64 1.96
C LEU A 293 -15.61 28.39 0.70
N ALA A 294 -16.08 27.15 0.48
CA ALA A 294 -16.96 26.82 -0.62
C ALA A 294 -18.33 27.49 -0.50
N LYS A 295 -18.90 27.57 0.74
CA LYS A 295 -20.13 28.34 0.99
C LYS A 295 -19.96 29.84 0.72
N LEU A 296 -18.79 30.38 1.02
CA LEU A 296 -18.45 31.78 0.77
C LEU A 296 -18.03 32.04 -0.68
N HIS A 297 -18.06 31.04 -1.57
CA HIS A 297 -17.65 31.12 -2.98
C HIS A 297 -16.18 31.58 -3.17
N VAL A 298 -15.32 31.35 -2.17
CA VAL A 298 -13.87 31.62 -2.26
C VAL A 298 -13.16 30.52 -3.01
N ILE A 299 -13.70 29.28 -2.97
CA ILE A 299 -13.23 28.11 -3.73
C ILE A 299 -14.42 27.48 -4.49
N PRO A 300 -14.18 26.74 -5.58
CA PRO A 300 -15.23 25.99 -6.27
C PRO A 300 -15.94 25.00 -5.32
N LYS A 301 -17.23 24.75 -5.61
CA LYS A 301 -18.04 23.79 -4.83
C LYS A 301 -17.67 22.37 -5.18
#